data_9cf8f45d6ac58bad7e0254f1a2d7006f
#
_entry.id   9cf8f45d6ac58bad7e0254f1a2d7006f
#
_cell.length_a   1.000
_cell.length_b   1.000
_cell.length_c   1.000
_cell.angle_alpha   90.00
_cell.angle_beta   90.00
_cell.angle_gamma   90.00
#
_symmetry.space_group_name_H-M   'P 1'
#
loop_
_entity.id
_entity.type
_entity.pdbx_description
1 polymer ?
#
loop_
_entity_poly.entity_id
_entity_poly.type
_entity_poly.pdbx_seq_one_letter_code
_entity_poly.pdbx_strand_id
1 'polypeptide(L)'
;MPDHSLLVKRYKLSPEYPTGLSVKYQFNNRCKPEQQAGSYNVKENRSFIQIEGKNYRCSRIVYYLATGIDPGIYEVDHIDQNGSNNSIQNLRLANRSQNAANMKLKSSNTTGFKGVSWQKSRGLFRCTITLNGKSKQLGNHICPIRLAYQYNIAANEHYKDFAVINELSKLGCK
;
A
#
# COMPACT_ATOMS: atom_id res chain seq x y z
N MET A 1 -3.03 13.85 12.41
CA MET A 1 -2.13 13.08 13.31
C MET A 1 -2.52 13.34 14.76
N PRO A 2 -2.20 12.45 15.73
CA PRO A 2 -2.20 12.79 17.15
C PRO A 2 -1.19 13.90 17.45
N ASP A 3 -1.25 14.44 18.68
CA ASP A 3 -0.24 15.40 19.12
C ASP A 3 1.17 14.80 19.02
N HIS A 4 2.07 15.52 18.38
CA HIS A 4 3.44 15.07 18.09
C HIS A 4 4.27 14.89 19.37
N SER A 5 4.11 15.78 20.35
CA SER A 5 4.80 15.70 21.65
C SER A 5 4.37 14.43 22.39
N LEU A 6 3.10 14.08 22.33
CA LEU A 6 2.54 12.87 22.91
C LEU A 6 3.12 11.61 22.25
N LEU A 7 3.24 11.60 20.91
CA LEU A 7 3.79 10.45 20.17
C LEU A 7 5.26 10.20 20.56
N VAL A 8 6.09 11.22 20.47
CA VAL A 8 7.52 11.15 20.82
C VAL A 8 7.73 10.74 22.28
N LYS A 9 6.86 11.22 23.17
CA LYS A 9 6.91 10.88 24.59
C LYS A 9 6.53 9.43 24.86
N ARG A 10 5.46 8.89 24.25
CA ARG A 10 4.87 7.59 24.61
C ARG A 10 5.45 6.41 23.85
N TYR A 11 5.89 6.60 22.60
CA TYR A 11 6.25 5.52 21.69
C TYR A 11 7.66 5.65 21.16
N LYS A 12 8.25 4.51 20.79
CA LYS A 12 9.52 4.42 20.04
C LYS A 12 9.38 3.48 18.86
N LEU A 13 10.29 3.62 17.90
CA LEU A 13 10.40 2.71 16.77
C LEU A 13 10.90 1.35 17.24
N SER A 14 10.24 0.30 16.80
CA SER A 14 10.51 -1.09 17.18
C SER A 14 10.16 -2.00 16.00
N PRO A 15 11.07 -2.10 15.00
CA PRO A 15 10.82 -2.80 13.73
C PRO A 15 10.62 -4.31 13.92
N GLU A 16 10.96 -4.88 15.06
CA GLU A 16 10.70 -6.26 15.46
C GLU A 16 9.21 -6.57 15.64
N TYR A 17 8.39 -5.55 15.87
CA TYR A 17 6.93 -5.71 15.97
C TYR A 17 6.21 -5.40 14.66
N PRO A 18 5.12 -6.13 14.31
CA PRO A 18 4.30 -5.84 13.13
C PRO A 18 3.70 -4.43 13.09
N THR A 19 3.60 -3.78 14.24
CA THR A 19 3.14 -2.38 14.33
C THR A 19 4.26 -1.37 14.07
N GLY A 20 5.54 -1.79 14.18
CA GLY A 20 6.72 -0.95 14.12
C GLY A 20 6.91 -0.06 15.35
N LEU A 21 6.13 -0.28 16.41
CA LEU A 21 6.06 0.58 17.60
C LEU A 21 6.08 -0.20 18.90
N SER A 22 6.80 0.31 19.89
CA SER A 22 6.68 -0.12 21.28
C SER A 22 6.45 1.07 22.22
N VAL A 23 6.03 0.73 23.44
CA VAL A 23 5.75 1.68 24.53
C VAL A 23 7.06 2.10 25.20
N LYS A 24 7.33 3.38 25.38
CA LYS A 24 8.53 3.88 26.08
C LYS A 24 8.46 3.71 27.59
N TYR A 25 7.30 4.03 28.18
CA TYR A 25 7.08 3.93 29.62
C TYR A 25 5.61 3.63 29.93
N GLN A 26 5.34 3.12 31.11
CA GLN A 26 3.98 2.85 31.54
C GLN A 26 3.19 4.16 31.76
N PHE A 27 2.16 4.39 30.98
CA PHE A 27 1.26 5.54 31.10
C PHE A 27 -0.18 5.15 31.44
N ASN A 28 -0.48 3.85 31.52
CA ASN A 28 -1.71 3.28 32.07
C ASN A 28 -1.47 1.81 32.45
N ASN A 29 -2.46 1.16 33.07
CA ASN A 29 -2.33 -0.23 33.55
C ASN A 29 -2.15 -1.28 32.42
N ARG A 30 -2.42 -0.93 31.14
CA ARG A 30 -2.34 -1.84 29.99
C ARG A 30 -1.07 -1.66 29.17
N CYS A 31 -0.39 -0.52 29.32
CA CYS A 31 0.78 -0.17 28.50
C CYS A 31 2.06 -0.33 29.30
N LYS A 32 2.73 -1.48 29.16
CA LYS A 32 4.02 -1.76 29.78
C LYS A 32 5.17 -1.30 28.88
N PRO A 33 6.29 -0.80 29.45
CA PRO A 33 7.49 -0.49 28.67
C PRO A 33 7.94 -1.67 27.81
N GLU A 34 8.52 -1.39 26.65
CA GLU A 34 9.01 -2.34 25.65
C GLU A 34 7.92 -3.23 25.02
N GLN A 35 6.69 -3.19 25.48
CA GLN A 35 5.59 -3.92 24.89
C GLN A 35 5.20 -3.33 23.53
N GLN A 36 4.79 -4.20 22.58
CA GLN A 36 4.19 -3.76 21.32
C GLN A 36 3.06 -2.76 21.54
N ALA A 37 3.11 -1.64 20.85
CA ALA A 37 2.06 -0.65 20.83
C ALA A 37 1.14 -0.84 19.62
N GLY A 38 -0.17 -1.00 19.87
CA GLY A 38 -1.16 -1.25 18.81
C GLY A 38 -1.31 -2.73 18.46
N SER A 39 -2.08 -3.01 17.41
CA SER A 39 -2.40 -4.37 16.94
C SER A 39 -2.45 -4.44 15.42
N TYR A 40 -2.18 -5.62 14.87
CA TYR A 40 -2.31 -5.91 13.44
C TYR A 40 -3.66 -6.51 13.12
N ASN A 41 -4.36 -5.92 12.15
CA ASN A 41 -5.61 -6.44 11.61
C ASN A 41 -5.32 -7.23 10.32
N VAL A 42 -5.44 -8.55 10.39
CA VAL A 42 -5.16 -9.46 9.27
C VAL A 42 -6.09 -9.22 8.08
N LYS A 43 -7.39 -8.96 8.34
CA LYS A 43 -8.39 -8.74 7.27
C LYS A 43 -8.09 -7.48 6.45
N GLU A 44 -7.65 -6.43 7.11
CA GLU A 44 -7.31 -5.16 6.47
C GLU A 44 -5.87 -5.10 5.98
N ASN A 45 -5.04 -6.07 6.36
CA ASN A 45 -3.59 -6.04 6.16
C ASN A 45 -2.99 -4.69 6.61
N ARG A 46 -3.32 -4.28 7.87
CA ARG A 46 -2.90 -2.99 8.45
C ARG A 46 -2.75 -3.09 9.96
N SER A 47 -1.81 -2.31 10.49
CA SER A 47 -1.65 -2.13 11.93
C SER A 47 -2.30 -0.85 12.40
N PHE A 48 -2.96 -0.90 13.55
CA PHE A 48 -3.66 0.23 14.16
C PHE A 48 -3.27 0.39 15.62
N ILE A 49 -3.31 1.63 16.08
CA ILE A 49 -3.15 1.98 17.49
C ILE A 49 -4.23 2.97 17.90
N GLN A 50 -4.81 2.75 19.07
CA GLN A 50 -5.78 3.68 19.65
C GLN A 50 -5.05 4.71 20.53
N ILE A 51 -5.27 5.98 20.26
CA ILE A 51 -4.72 7.11 21.02
C ILE A 51 -5.87 8.07 21.31
N GLU A 52 -6.14 8.31 22.60
CA GLU A 52 -7.22 9.21 23.06
C GLU A 52 -8.57 8.89 22.40
N GLY A 53 -8.93 7.61 22.36
CA GLY A 53 -10.20 7.12 21.82
C GLY A 53 -10.27 7.05 20.30
N LYS A 54 -9.27 7.53 19.56
CA LYS A 54 -9.23 7.52 18.09
C LYS A 54 -8.25 6.47 17.57
N ASN A 55 -8.61 5.80 16.48
CA ASN A 55 -7.75 4.83 15.81
C ASN A 55 -6.87 5.49 14.75
N TYR A 56 -5.57 5.19 14.80
CA TYR A 56 -4.57 5.66 13.85
C TYR A 56 -3.83 4.48 13.22
N ARG A 57 -3.42 4.61 11.96
CA ARG A 57 -2.54 3.63 11.29
C ARG A 57 -1.14 3.73 11.87
N CYS A 58 -0.57 2.62 12.31
CA CYS A 58 0.78 2.60 12.87
C CYS A 58 1.84 3.08 11.88
N SER A 59 1.71 2.74 10.58
CA SER A 59 2.62 3.20 9.53
C SER A 59 2.79 4.73 9.50
N ARG A 60 1.72 5.49 9.73
CA ARG A 60 1.79 6.96 9.76
C ARG A 60 2.59 7.47 10.96
N ILE A 61 2.40 6.82 12.12
CA ILE A 61 3.13 7.18 13.35
C ILE A 61 4.61 6.80 13.21
N VAL A 62 4.89 5.60 12.69
CA VAL A 62 6.27 5.15 12.40
C VAL A 62 6.95 6.13 11.45
N TYR A 63 6.29 6.48 10.34
CA TYR A 63 6.84 7.41 9.37
C TYR A 63 7.18 8.77 10.02
N TYR A 64 6.24 9.31 10.81
CA TYR A 64 6.46 10.56 11.51
C TYR A 64 7.62 10.46 12.53
N LEU A 65 7.63 9.42 13.38
CA LEU A 65 8.69 9.27 14.40
C LEU A 65 10.08 9.06 13.79
N ALA A 66 10.14 8.45 12.60
CA ALA A 66 11.42 8.19 11.91
C ALA A 66 11.95 9.40 11.14
N THR A 67 11.06 10.22 10.56
CA THR A 67 11.44 11.29 9.63
C THR A 67 11.21 12.69 10.16
N GLY A 68 10.40 12.86 11.21
CA GLY A 68 9.92 14.16 11.69
C GLY A 68 8.87 14.80 10.78
N ILE A 69 8.46 14.15 9.68
CA ILE A 69 7.54 14.70 8.66
C ILE A 69 6.14 14.15 8.89
N ASP A 70 5.14 15.03 9.13
CA ASP A 70 3.73 14.62 9.14
C ASP A 70 3.28 14.24 7.72
N PRO A 71 2.78 13.02 7.49
CA PRO A 71 2.26 12.61 6.19
C PRO A 71 1.13 13.49 5.63
N GLY A 72 0.42 14.25 6.49
CA GLY A 72 -0.64 15.16 6.07
C GLY A 72 -1.69 14.48 5.19
N ILE A 73 -1.86 14.99 3.96
CA ILE A 73 -2.80 14.48 2.96
C ILE A 73 -2.29 13.23 2.21
N TYR A 74 -0.99 12.93 2.33
CA TYR A 74 -0.40 11.76 1.68
C TYR A 74 -0.74 10.48 2.44
N GLU A 75 -0.81 9.38 1.72
CA GLU A 75 -0.86 8.04 2.31
C GLU A 75 0.57 7.55 2.60
N VAL A 76 0.71 6.73 3.64
CA VAL A 76 1.96 5.99 3.87
C VAL A 76 1.77 4.60 3.26
N ASP A 77 2.51 4.36 2.18
CA ASP A 77 2.46 3.14 1.38
C ASP A 77 3.54 2.15 1.83
N HIS A 78 3.22 0.85 1.80
CA HIS A 78 4.16 -0.23 2.06
C HIS A 78 4.72 -0.71 0.71
N ILE A 79 6.01 -0.54 0.47
CA ILE A 79 6.69 -0.86 -0.79
C ILE A 79 6.48 -2.34 -1.15
N ASP A 80 6.60 -3.24 -0.17
CA ASP A 80 6.42 -4.69 -0.31
C ASP A 80 4.96 -5.16 -0.29
N GLN A 81 3.98 -4.24 -0.15
CA GLN A 81 2.55 -4.52 -0.03
C GLN A 81 2.16 -5.36 1.21
N ASN A 82 3.06 -5.45 2.19
CA ASN A 82 2.83 -6.14 3.46
C ASN A 82 2.57 -5.12 4.58
N GLY A 83 1.32 -4.96 4.98
CA GLY A 83 0.92 -4.00 6.00
C GLY A 83 1.35 -4.34 7.42
N SER A 84 2.01 -5.49 7.66
CA SER A 84 2.67 -5.83 8.92
C SER A 84 4.15 -5.42 8.95
N ASN A 85 4.74 -5.06 7.81
CA ASN A 85 6.12 -4.60 7.72
C ASN A 85 6.18 -3.07 7.82
N ASN A 86 6.10 -2.56 9.03
CA ASN A 86 6.19 -1.12 9.31
C ASN A 86 7.64 -0.62 9.51
N SER A 87 8.65 -1.33 8.98
CA SER A 87 10.01 -0.81 8.91
C SER A 87 10.07 0.47 8.06
N ILE A 88 10.80 1.49 8.50
CA ILE A 88 10.87 2.77 7.78
C ILE A 88 11.41 2.61 6.35
N GLN A 89 12.32 1.67 6.11
CA GLN A 89 12.85 1.37 4.79
C GLN A 89 11.78 0.82 3.82
N ASN A 90 10.68 0.28 4.36
CA ASN A 90 9.54 -0.22 3.61
C ASN A 90 8.41 0.81 3.46
N LEU A 91 8.52 1.98 4.09
CA LEU A 91 7.48 3.01 4.08
C LEU A 91 7.87 4.19 3.20
N ARG A 92 6.91 4.66 2.41
CA ARG A 92 7.07 5.86 1.58
C ARG A 92 5.78 6.67 1.54
N LEU A 93 5.91 7.99 1.29
CA LEU A 93 4.74 8.82 1.01
C LEU A 93 4.24 8.56 -0.40
N ALA A 94 2.94 8.45 -0.54
CA ALA A 94 2.27 8.23 -1.82
C ALA A 94 1.01 9.09 -1.91
N ASN A 95 0.74 9.64 -3.08
CA ASN A 95 -0.60 10.12 -3.37
C ASN A 95 -1.54 8.93 -3.64
N ARG A 96 -2.84 9.19 -3.72
CA ARG A 96 -3.86 8.14 -3.90
C ARG A 96 -3.64 7.29 -5.18
N SER A 97 -3.19 7.92 -6.26
CA SER A 97 -2.91 7.20 -7.53
C SER A 97 -1.69 6.30 -7.43
N GLN A 98 -0.63 6.77 -6.80
CA GLN A 98 0.59 6.00 -6.56
C GLN A 98 0.32 4.80 -5.66
N ASN A 99 -0.38 5.01 -4.55
CA ASN A 99 -0.75 3.92 -3.65
C ASN A 99 -1.64 2.86 -4.35
N ALA A 100 -2.60 3.30 -5.18
CA ALA A 100 -3.40 2.38 -5.99
C ALA A 100 -2.56 1.62 -7.03
N ALA A 101 -1.52 2.23 -7.59
CA ALA A 101 -0.60 1.57 -8.52
C ALA A 101 0.21 0.46 -7.84
N ASN A 102 0.58 0.63 -6.56
CA ASN A 102 1.29 -0.38 -5.75
C ASN A 102 0.39 -1.53 -5.25
N MET A 103 -0.94 -1.45 -5.38
CA MET A 103 -1.82 -2.52 -4.89
C MET A 103 -1.62 -3.83 -5.65
N LYS A 104 -1.74 -4.96 -4.94
CA LYS A 104 -1.82 -6.32 -5.53
C LYS A 104 -2.99 -6.44 -6.51
N LEU A 105 -2.88 -7.40 -7.42
CA LEU A 105 -3.98 -7.80 -8.27
C LEU A 105 -5.19 -8.20 -7.40
N LYS A 106 -6.37 -7.68 -7.72
CA LYS A 106 -7.59 -8.00 -6.97
C LYS A 106 -7.96 -9.47 -7.16
N SER A 107 -8.47 -10.13 -6.13
CA SER A 107 -8.95 -11.52 -6.20
C SER A 107 -10.08 -11.72 -7.22
N SER A 108 -10.86 -10.65 -7.50
CA SER A 108 -11.91 -10.65 -8.53
C SER A 108 -11.39 -10.52 -9.97
N ASN A 109 -10.05 -10.39 -10.16
CA ASN A 109 -9.49 -10.31 -11.51
C ASN A 109 -9.49 -11.70 -12.17
N THR A 110 -10.17 -11.82 -13.30
CA THR A 110 -10.33 -13.08 -14.04
C THR A 110 -9.28 -13.30 -15.12
N THR A 111 -8.48 -12.29 -15.46
CA THR A 111 -7.49 -12.37 -16.55
C THR A 111 -6.09 -12.70 -16.06
N GLY A 112 -5.84 -12.60 -14.76
CA GLY A 112 -4.49 -12.73 -14.17
C GLY A 112 -3.58 -11.51 -14.41
N PHE A 113 -4.07 -10.47 -15.11
CA PHE A 113 -3.29 -9.29 -15.45
C PHE A 113 -3.93 -8.01 -14.90
N LYS A 114 -3.11 -7.16 -14.31
CA LYS A 114 -3.51 -5.82 -13.85
C LYS A 114 -3.82 -4.94 -15.05
N GLY A 115 -4.94 -4.23 -14.99
CA GLY A 115 -5.38 -3.35 -16.06
C GLY A 115 -6.05 -4.03 -17.25
N VAL A 116 -6.08 -5.37 -17.33
CA VAL A 116 -6.68 -6.12 -18.43
C VAL A 116 -8.01 -6.76 -17.99
N SER A 117 -9.03 -6.62 -18.80
CA SER A 117 -10.38 -7.17 -18.57
C SER A 117 -10.97 -7.75 -19.87
N TRP A 118 -11.76 -8.82 -19.73
CA TRP A 118 -12.51 -9.41 -20.86
C TRP A 118 -13.77 -8.60 -21.17
N GLN A 119 -13.97 -8.26 -22.44
CA GLN A 119 -15.17 -7.59 -22.93
C GLN A 119 -16.04 -8.58 -23.72
N LYS A 120 -17.02 -9.18 -23.04
CA LYS A 120 -17.91 -10.22 -23.63
C LYS A 120 -18.62 -9.73 -24.90
N SER A 121 -19.08 -8.48 -24.94
CA SER A 121 -19.82 -7.93 -26.09
C SER A 121 -18.98 -7.79 -27.36
N ARG A 122 -17.64 -7.75 -27.22
CA ARG A 122 -16.70 -7.56 -28.34
C ARG A 122 -15.85 -8.80 -28.63
N GLY A 123 -15.86 -9.81 -27.76
CA GLY A 123 -14.96 -10.96 -27.88
C GLY A 123 -13.47 -10.61 -27.78
N LEU A 124 -13.11 -9.55 -27.08
CA LEU A 124 -11.75 -9.01 -26.98
C LEU A 124 -11.41 -8.64 -25.54
N PHE A 125 -10.12 -8.67 -25.20
CA PHE A 125 -9.61 -8.05 -23.98
C PHE A 125 -9.43 -6.56 -24.18
N ARG A 126 -9.62 -5.81 -23.10
CA ARG A 126 -9.42 -4.37 -23.02
C ARG A 126 -8.38 -4.06 -21.94
N CYS A 127 -7.44 -3.17 -22.27
CA CYS A 127 -6.48 -2.65 -21.33
C CYS A 127 -6.82 -1.21 -20.94
N THR A 128 -6.81 -0.94 -19.64
CA THR A 128 -7.00 0.39 -19.07
C THR A 128 -6.01 0.67 -17.96
N ILE A 129 -5.61 1.93 -17.81
CA ILE A 129 -4.82 2.42 -16.68
C ILE A 129 -5.53 3.64 -16.07
N THR A 130 -5.46 3.80 -14.75
CA THR A 130 -6.07 4.95 -14.07
C THR A 130 -4.98 5.94 -13.71
N LEU A 131 -4.95 7.09 -14.36
CA LEU A 131 -3.99 8.16 -14.15
C LEU A 131 -4.69 9.35 -13.50
N ASN A 132 -4.20 9.80 -12.35
CA ASN A 132 -4.76 10.94 -11.63
C ASN A 132 -6.30 10.88 -11.47
N GLY A 133 -6.81 9.71 -11.12
CA GLY A 133 -8.24 9.46 -10.93
C GLY A 133 -9.05 9.24 -12.22
N LYS A 134 -8.45 9.43 -13.41
CA LYS A 134 -9.11 9.24 -14.71
C LYS A 134 -8.67 7.93 -15.36
N SER A 135 -9.63 7.12 -15.83
CA SER A 135 -9.34 5.89 -16.58
C SER A 135 -8.98 6.24 -18.03
N LYS A 136 -7.81 5.76 -18.49
CA LYS A 136 -7.34 5.86 -19.86
C LYS A 136 -7.31 4.46 -20.48
N GLN A 137 -7.94 4.28 -21.63
CA GLN A 137 -7.83 3.05 -22.40
C GLN A 137 -6.50 3.03 -23.15
N LEU A 138 -5.78 1.92 -23.04
CA LEU A 138 -4.49 1.68 -23.71
C LEU A 138 -4.66 0.88 -25.01
N GLY A 139 -5.70 0.04 -25.08
CA GLY A 139 -5.99 -0.75 -26.28
C GLY A 139 -6.98 -1.88 -26.04
N ASN A 140 -7.30 -2.57 -27.14
CA ASN A 140 -8.05 -3.84 -27.15
C ASN A 140 -7.29 -4.85 -28.00
N HIS A 141 -7.30 -6.11 -27.61
CA HIS A 141 -6.64 -7.17 -28.36
C HIS A 141 -7.22 -8.55 -27.97
N ILE A 142 -7.10 -9.53 -28.85
CA ILE A 142 -7.48 -10.91 -28.56
C ILE A 142 -6.51 -11.60 -27.56
N CYS A 143 -5.24 -11.18 -27.55
CA CYS A 143 -4.23 -11.72 -26.65
C CYS A 143 -4.08 -10.81 -25.41
N PRO A 144 -4.37 -11.32 -24.18
CA PRO A 144 -4.27 -10.53 -22.94
C PRO A 144 -2.82 -10.21 -22.57
N ILE A 145 -1.83 -11.04 -22.95
CA ILE A 145 -0.41 -10.83 -22.64
C ILE A 145 0.11 -9.58 -23.34
N ARG A 146 -0.28 -9.37 -24.61
CA ARG A 146 0.09 -8.17 -25.35
C ARG A 146 -0.43 -6.90 -24.67
N LEU A 147 -1.64 -6.95 -24.13
CA LEU A 147 -2.22 -5.85 -23.37
C LEU A 147 -1.55 -5.66 -22.00
N ALA A 148 -1.18 -6.75 -21.32
CA ALA A 148 -0.43 -6.69 -20.08
C ALA A 148 0.95 -6.05 -20.26
N TYR A 149 1.62 -6.30 -21.40
CA TYR A 149 2.86 -5.61 -21.77
C TYR A 149 2.65 -4.10 -21.97
N GLN A 150 1.58 -3.72 -22.70
CA GLN A 150 1.23 -2.29 -22.87
C GLN A 150 0.91 -1.62 -21.53
N TYR A 151 0.22 -2.33 -20.62
CA TYR A 151 -0.01 -1.84 -19.27
C TYR A 151 1.31 -1.60 -18.53
N ASN A 152 2.26 -2.53 -18.60
CA ASN A 152 3.55 -2.43 -17.91
C ASN A 152 4.34 -1.21 -18.36
N ILE A 153 4.38 -0.93 -19.67
CA ILE A 153 5.03 0.28 -20.22
C ILE A 153 4.38 1.54 -19.62
N ALA A 154 3.06 1.67 -19.75
CA ALA A 154 2.35 2.84 -19.27
C ALA A 154 2.47 3.02 -17.74
N ALA A 155 2.45 1.91 -16.97
CA ALA A 155 2.60 1.93 -15.53
C ALA A 155 4.00 2.39 -15.11
N ASN A 156 5.06 1.89 -15.76
CA ASN A 156 6.43 2.31 -15.48
C ASN A 156 6.67 3.78 -15.81
N GLU A 157 6.15 4.26 -16.94
CA GLU A 157 6.27 5.67 -17.33
C GLU A 157 5.63 6.62 -16.31
N HIS A 158 4.42 6.27 -15.83
CA HIS A 158 3.64 7.17 -14.99
C HIS A 158 3.89 7.01 -13.49
N TYR A 159 4.07 5.77 -13.02
CA TYR A 159 4.14 5.45 -11.59
C TYR A 159 5.55 5.12 -11.11
N LYS A 160 6.49 4.86 -12.04
CA LYS A 160 7.91 4.55 -11.72
C LYS A 160 8.00 3.48 -10.62
N ASP A 161 8.70 3.79 -9.55
CA ASP A 161 8.90 2.87 -8.40
C ASP A 161 7.61 2.43 -7.69
N PHE A 162 6.47 3.09 -7.96
CA PHE A 162 5.17 2.67 -7.44
C PHE A 162 4.47 1.64 -8.34
N ALA A 163 4.98 1.38 -9.53
CA ALA A 163 4.32 0.49 -10.47
C ALA A 163 4.47 -0.98 -10.07
N VAL A 164 3.37 -1.66 -9.82
CA VAL A 164 3.32 -3.12 -9.82
C VAL A 164 3.00 -3.59 -11.23
N ILE A 165 4.00 -4.17 -11.88
CA ILE A 165 3.91 -4.66 -13.26
C ILE A 165 3.39 -6.10 -13.32
N ASN A 166 2.85 -6.50 -14.46
CA ASN A 166 2.41 -7.85 -14.72
C ASN A 166 3.60 -8.78 -15.04
N GLU A 167 3.62 -9.97 -14.45
CA GLU A 167 4.53 -11.04 -14.86
C GLU A 167 4.02 -11.66 -16.16
N LEU A 168 4.83 -11.60 -17.22
CA LEU A 168 4.41 -12.04 -18.56
C LEU A 168 4.77 -13.49 -18.89
N SER A 169 5.59 -14.13 -18.07
CA SER A 169 6.08 -15.49 -18.25
C SER A 169 5.06 -16.60 -17.99
N LYS A 170 3.90 -16.26 -17.38
CA LYS A 170 2.96 -17.25 -16.83
C LYS A 170 1.94 -17.80 -17.84
N LEU A 171 1.77 -17.24 -19.04
CA LEU A 171 0.78 -17.70 -20.02
C LEU A 171 1.30 -17.53 -21.44
N GLY A 172 1.50 -18.62 -22.15
CA GLY A 172 1.72 -18.60 -23.59
C GLY A 172 0.43 -18.17 -24.33
N CYS A 173 0.47 -17.15 -25.17
CA CYS A 173 -0.53 -17.03 -26.25
C CYS A 173 -0.20 -18.12 -27.27
N LYS A 174 -1.07 -19.14 -27.36
CA LYS A 174 -1.10 -20.06 -28.51
C LYS A 174 -1.69 -19.34 -29.69
#